data_06ff7a4c680aac0775af4f29a970b041
#
_entry.id   06ff7a4c680aac0775af4f29a970b041
#
_cell.length_a   1.000
_cell.length_b   1.000
_cell.length_c   1.000
_cell.angle_alpha   90.00
_cell.angle_beta   90.00
_cell.angle_gamma   90.00
#
_symmetry.space_group_name_H-M   'P 1'
#
loop_
_entity.id
_entity.type
_entity.pdbx_description
1 polymer ?
#
loop_
_entity_poly.entity_id
_entity_poly.type
_entity_poly.pdbx_seq_one_letter_code
_entity_poly.pdbx_strand_id
1 'polypeptide(L)'
;MYNAIANDGKYVRPHLVRSLIDENGRDSILPIQYIRPQICSPETAAKVRECIREVVWGEHGTARAVRDDRVEIAGKTGTAFPVENGQYNRAQRRYAFAGFFPYENPQYSCMALVLAGGGNSANRTSGQVVKNMAIKMYSRGMLNNASDYAMEKSQSKPVIAASSFDNSNRIAGITGSRSVRRLKANDVSDTGKMPNLIGYDAASAIRIMEQRGINVRISGTGYVCSQSIPVDTPLRRGQTLVLRLKI
;
A
#
# COMPACT_ATOMS: atom_id res chain seq x y z
N MET A 1 -4.17 -8.55 -16.67
CA MET A 1 -4.03 -10.01 -16.61
C MET A 1 -3.73 -10.50 -15.18
N TYR A 2 -2.66 -10.05 -14.49
CA TYR A 2 -2.36 -10.47 -13.10
C TYR A 2 -3.52 -10.24 -12.12
N ASN A 3 -4.23 -9.12 -12.25
CA ASN A 3 -5.46 -8.85 -11.49
C ASN A 3 -6.50 -9.96 -11.67
N ALA A 4 -6.74 -10.42 -12.92
CA ALA A 4 -7.74 -11.47 -13.15
C ALA A 4 -7.30 -12.82 -12.58
N ILE A 5 -6.00 -13.17 -12.68
CA ILE A 5 -5.46 -14.41 -12.11
C ILE A 5 -5.52 -14.37 -10.58
N ALA A 6 -5.20 -13.23 -9.98
CA ALA A 6 -5.31 -13.00 -8.53
C ALA A 6 -6.76 -13.04 -8.04
N ASN A 7 -7.74 -12.76 -8.91
CA ASN A 7 -9.18 -12.67 -8.61
C ASN A 7 -9.97 -13.83 -9.25
N ASP A 8 -9.44 -15.05 -9.16
CA ASP A 8 -10.06 -16.31 -9.62
C ASP A 8 -10.59 -16.27 -11.06
N GLY A 9 -9.88 -15.58 -11.95
CA GLY A 9 -10.21 -15.45 -13.35
C GLY A 9 -11.16 -14.28 -13.69
N LYS A 10 -11.59 -13.49 -12.72
CA LYS A 10 -12.48 -12.33 -12.91
C LYS A 10 -11.67 -11.09 -13.27
N TYR A 11 -11.86 -10.56 -14.48
CA TYR A 11 -11.11 -9.38 -14.94
C TYR A 11 -11.87 -8.10 -14.62
N VAL A 12 -11.52 -7.48 -13.51
CA VAL A 12 -12.11 -6.22 -13.04
C VAL A 12 -11.59 -5.06 -13.88
N ARG A 13 -12.50 -4.12 -14.23
CA ARG A 13 -12.13 -2.85 -14.86
C ARG A 13 -11.46 -1.95 -13.81
N PRO A 14 -10.19 -1.54 -14.02
CA PRO A 14 -9.57 -0.56 -13.15
C PRO A 14 -10.33 0.77 -13.15
N HIS A 15 -10.50 1.36 -11.98
CA HIS A 15 -11.11 2.69 -11.81
C HIS A 15 -10.36 3.48 -10.72
N LEU A 16 -10.35 4.78 -10.85
CA LEU A 16 -9.68 5.67 -9.90
C LEU A 16 -10.65 6.27 -8.89
N VAL A 17 -11.94 6.34 -9.24
CA VAL A 17 -12.99 6.90 -8.39
C VAL A 17 -13.74 5.74 -7.73
N ARG A 18 -13.71 5.68 -6.40
CA ARG A 18 -14.44 4.67 -5.62
C ARG A 18 -15.90 5.07 -5.37
N SER A 19 -16.10 6.33 -5.02
CA SER A 19 -17.42 6.85 -4.68
C SER A 19 -17.53 8.34 -4.99
N LEU A 20 -18.75 8.83 -5.05
CA LEU A 20 -19.09 10.23 -5.22
C LEU A 20 -19.84 10.70 -3.97
N ILE A 21 -19.41 11.80 -3.39
CA ILE A 21 -20.08 12.44 -2.24
C ILE A 21 -20.83 13.66 -2.76
N ASP A 22 -22.14 13.72 -2.56
CA ASP A 22 -22.99 14.84 -2.94
C ASP A 22 -22.88 16.02 -1.95
N GLU A 23 -23.54 17.14 -2.26
CA GLU A 23 -23.53 18.35 -1.42
C GLU A 23 -24.14 18.11 -0.02
N ASN A 24 -24.96 17.07 0.13
CA ASN A 24 -25.60 16.67 1.39
C ASN A 24 -24.75 15.65 2.18
N GLY A 25 -23.54 15.32 1.70
CA GLY A 25 -22.66 14.34 2.34
C GLY A 25 -23.04 12.89 2.09
N ARG A 26 -23.95 12.58 1.15
CA ARG A 26 -24.32 11.22 0.80
C ARG A 26 -23.25 10.60 -0.07
N ASP A 27 -22.70 9.48 0.39
CA ASP A 27 -21.68 8.71 -0.33
C ASP A 27 -22.35 7.66 -1.25
N SER A 28 -22.12 7.80 -2.56
CA SER A 28 -22.58 6.87 -3.60
C SER A 28 -21.41 6.05 -4.12
N ILE A 29 -21.29 4.81 -3.67
CA ILE A 29 -20.23 3.90 -4.10
C ILE A 29 -20.49 3.44 -5.53
N LEU A 30 -19.48 3.61 -6.39
CA LEU A 30 -19.57 3.15 -7.77
C LEU A 30 -19.49 1.61 -7.84
N PRO A 31 -20.35 0.96 -8.64
CA PRO A 31 -20.36 -0.50 -8.76
C PRO A 31 -19.09 -1.00 -9.43
N ILE A 32 -18.62 -2.18 -8.98
CA ILE A 32 -17.50 -2.87 -9.63
C ILE A 32 -17.93 -3.31 -11.03
N GLN A 33 -17.16 -2.92 -12.04
CA GLN A 33 -17.36 -3.32 -13.44
C GLN A 33 -16.33 -4.38 -13.84
N TYR A 34 -16.73 -5.33 -14.65
CA TYR A 34 -15.86 -6.37 -15.19
C TYR A 34 -15.62 -6.13 -16.69
N ILE A 35 -14.35 -6.17 -17.12
CA ILE A 35 -14.01 -6.22 -18.57
C ILE A 35 -14.42 -7.58 -19.11
N ARG A 36 -14.15 -8.63 -18.33
CA ARG A 36 -14.59 -10.00 -18.56
C ARG A 36 -14.99 -10.63 -17.23
N PRO A 37 -16.23 -11.12 -17.11
CA PRO A 37 -16.68 -11.78 -15.87
C PRO A 37 -15.85 -13.00 -15.52
N GLN A 38 -15.33 -13.71 -16.52
CA GLN A 38 -14.48 -14.87 -16.37
C GLN A 38 -13.55 -15.02 -17.58
N ILE A 39 -12.23 -15.06 -17.39
CA ILE A 39 -11.22 -15.31 -18.44
C ILE A 39 -10.72 -16.77 -18.42
N CYS A 40 -10.80 -17.44 -17.26
CA CYS A 40 -10.46 -18.85 -17.05
C CYS A 40 -11.20 -19.35 -15.82
N SER A 41 -11.29 -20.66 -15.63
CA SER A 41 -11.90 -21.22 -14.43
C SER A 41 -11.07 -20.87 -13.17
N PRO A 42 -11.69 -20.86 -11.98
CA PRO A 42 -10.97 -20.64 -10.72
C PRO A 42 -9.84 -21.64 -10.48
N GLU A 43 -10.02 -22.91 -10.89
CA GLU A 43 -9.00 -23.96 -10.78
C GLU A 43 -7.80 -23.67 -11.70
N THR A 44 -8.06 -23.18 -12.92
CA THR A 44 -7.00 -22.76 -13.85
C THR A 44 -6.27 -21.54 -13.27
N ALA A 45 -6.99 -20.56 -12.73
CA ALA A 45 -6.39 -19.40 -12.08
C ALA A 45 -5.50 -19.81 -10.90
N ALA A 46 -5.95 -20.78 -10.07
CA ALA A 46 -5.18 -21.31 -8.94
C ALA A 46 -3.88 -21.98 -9.40
N LYS A 47 -3.92 -22.83 -10.42
CA LYS A 47 -2.71 -23.45 -11.00
C LYS A 47 -1.74 -22.41 -11.57
N VAL A 48 -2.23 -21.38 -12.23
CA VAL A 48 -1.39 -20.29 -12.73
C VAL A 48 -0.79 -19.49 -11.59
N ARG A 49 -1.54 -19.23 -10.50
CA ARG A 49 -0.99 -18.58 -9.30
C ARG A 49 0.17 -19.37 -8.71
N GLU A 50 0.04 -20.70 -8.62
CA GLU A 50 1.11 -21.58 -8.15
C GLU A 50 2.36 -21.45 -9.04
N CYS A 51 2.22 -21.54 -10.37
CA CYS A 51 3.33 -21.32 -11.29
C CYS A 51 4.00 -19.95 -11.11
N ILE A 52 3.23 -18.90 -10.88
CA ILE A 52 3.74 -17.54 -10.66
C ILE A 52 4.43 -17.43 -9.28
N ARG A 53 3.94 -18.14 -8.28
CA ARG A 53 4.57 -18.25 -6.97
C ARG A 53 5.98 -18.87 -7.08
N GLU A 54 6.12 -19.96 -7.84
CA GLU A 54 7.38 -20.65 -8.04
C GLU A 54 8.46 -19.76 -8.69
N VAL A 55 8.09 -18.73 -9.42
CA VAL A 55 9.05 -17.75 -9.96
C VAL A 55 9.77 -16.98 -8.84
N VAL A 56 9.10 -16.77 -7.70
CA VAL A 56 9.66 -16.10 -6.52
C VAL A 56 10.18 -17.12 -5.51
N TRP A 57 9.43 -18.20 -5.25
CA TRP A 57 9.68 -19.11 -4.13
C TRP A 57 10.35 -20.42 -4.54
N GLY A 58 10.31 -20.79 -5.81
CA GLY A 58 10.96 -21.97 -6.33
C GLY A 58 12.49 -21.91 -6.27
N GLU A 59 13.14 -23.06 -6.20
CA GLU A 59 14.60 -23.17 -6.10
C GLU A 59 15.31 -22.48 -7.27
N HIS A 60 14.76 -22.60 -8.47
CA HIS A 60 15.29 -22.00 -9.70
C HIS A 60 14.53 -20.71 -10.12
N GLY A 61 13.76 -20.12 -9.23
CA GLY A 61 12.96 -18.94 -9.51
C GLY A 61 13.79 -17.71 -9.89
N THR A 62 13.40 -17.03 -10.97
CA THR A 62 14.12 -15.85 -11.49
C THR A 62 13.92 -14.60 -10.62
N ALA A 63 13.00 -14.62 -9.66
CA ALA A 63 12.68 -13.49 -8.80
C ALA A 63 12.97 -13.75 -7.30
N ARG A 64 13.87 -14.67 -6.97
CA ARG A 64 14.19 -15.05 -5.57
C ARG A 64 14.60 -13.89 -4.67
N ALA A 65 15.18 -12.82 -5.20
CA ALA A 65 15.53 -11.62 -4.42
C ALA A 65 14.30 -10.86 -3.92
N VAL A 66 13.10 -11.16 -4.45
CA VAL A 66 11.83 -10.57 -4.02
C VAL A 66 11.24 -11.29 -2.80
N ARG A 67 11.72 -12.48 -2.43
CA ARG A 67 11.23 -13.22 -1.25
C ARG A 67 11.31 -12.39 0.01
N ASP A 68 10.26 -12.53 0.82
CA ASP A 68 10.23 -11.98 2.17
C ASP A 68 9.21 -12.76 3.02
N ASP A 69 9.64 -13.27 4.17
CA ASP A 69 8.84 -14.15 5.02
C ASP A 69 7.63 -13.43 5.66
N ARG A 70 7.62 -12.10 5.65
CA ARG A 70 6.51 -11.29 6.17
C ARG A 70 5.33 -11.22 5.22
N VAL A 71 5.60 -11.27 3.90
CA VAL A 71 4.57 -11.18 2.86
C VAL A 71 4.93 -12.09 1.71
N GLU A 72 4.14 -13.10 1.49
CA GLU A 72 4.33 -13.98 0.35
C GLU A 72 3.90 -13.31 -0.94
N ILE A 73 4.89 -12.91 -1.76
CA ILE A 73 4.69 -12.24 -3.03
C ILE A 73 4.78 -13.29 -4.14
N ALA A 74 3.86 -13.26 -5.08
CA ALA A 74 3.91 -14.02 -6.33
C ALA A 74 3.99 -13.06 -7.52
N GLY A 75 4.85 -13.33 -8.49
CA GLY A 75 5.03 -12.44 -9.63
C GLY A 75 6.06 -12.90 -10.63
N LYS A 76 6.15 -12.19 -11.74
CA LYS A 76 7.06 -12.50 -12.84
C LYS A 76 7.89 -11.29 -13.24
N THR A 77 9.16 -11.54 -13.44
CA THR A 77 10.12 -10.59 -14.00
C THR A 77 9.97 -10.48 -15.51
N GLY A 78 10.20 -9.28 -16.03
CA GLY A 78 10.30 -9.00 -17.46
C GLY A 78 11.53 -8.12 -17.73
N THR A 79 12.16 -8.36 -18.87
CA THR A 79 13.28 -7.53 -19.35
C THR A 79 13.10 -7.32 -20.84
N ALA A 80 13.08 -6.07 -21.27
CA ALA A 80 12.93 -5.70 -22.67
C ALA A 80 13.88 -4.54 -23.05
N PHE A 81 14.25 -4.47 -24.30
CA PHE A 81 14.93 -3.31 -24.84
C PHE A 81 13.92 -2.26 -25.29
N PRO A 82 14.13 -0.96 -24.96
CA PRO A 82 13.36 0.12 -25.56
C PRO A 82 13.52 0.12 -27.10
N VAL A 83 12.48 0.48 -27.80
CA VAL A 83 12.56 0.76 -29.26
C VAL A 83 12.57 2.25 -29.42
N GLU A 84 13.60 2.77 -30.08
CA GLU A 84 13.80 4.17 -30.42
C GLU A 84 14.06 4.28 -31.93
N ASN A 85 13.32 5.11 -32.61
CA ASN A 85 13.41 5.26 -34.07
C ASN A 85 13.35 3.93 -34.87
N GLY A 86 12.52 2.98 -34.40
CA GLY A 86 12.35 1.68 -35.04
C GLY A 86 13.46 0.66 -34.75
N GLN A 87 14.45 0.99 -33.93
CA GLN A 87 15.57 0.11 -33.55
C GLN A 87 15.62 -0.14 -32.04
N TYR A 88 16.13 -1.30 -31.65
CA TYR A 88 16.34 -1.62 -30.23
C TYR A 88 17.51 -0.83 -29.66
N ASN A 89 17.24 0.02 -28.67
CA ASN A 89 18.29 0.66 -27.88
C ASN A 89 18.86 -0.37 -26.87
N ARG A 90 20.06 -0.89 -27.17
CA ARG A 90 20.73 -1.89 -26.32
C ARG A 90 21.50 -1.31 -25.14
N ALA A 91 21.67 0.01 -25.07
CA ALA A 91 22.32 0.69 -23.95
C ALA A 91 21.41 0.71 -22.71
N GLN A 92 20.10 0.66 -22.91
CA GLN A 92 19.11 0.69 -21.85
C GLN A 92 18.21 -0.55 -21.87
N ARG A 93 17.66 -0.91 -20.72
CA ARG A 93 16.68 -1.99 -20.59
C ARG A 93 15.50 -1.56 -19.72
N ARG A 94 14.34 -2.02 -20.09
CA ARG A 94 13.12 -1.93 -19.27
C ARG A 94 13.02 -3.18 -18.42
N TYR A 95 13.20 -3.00 -17.11
CA TYR A 95 13.05 -4.06 -16.12
C TYR A 95 11.67 -3.96 -15.51
N ALA A 96 10.85 -4.99 -15.67
CA ALA A 96 9.50 -5.05 -15.13
C ALA A 96 9.37 -6.17 -14.11
N PHE A 97 8.55 -5.96 -13.11
CA PHE A 97 8.02 -7.00 -12.25
C PHE A 97 6.52 -6.77 -12.09
N ALA A 98 5.73 -7.78 -12.38
CA ALA A 98 4.29 -7.76 -12.20
C ALA A 98 3.85 -8.95 -11.37
N GLY A 99 2.93 -8.75 -10.45
CA GLY A 99 2.50 -9.77 -9.52
C GLY A 99 1.37 -9.34 -8.60
N PHE A 100 1.21 -10.07 -7.53
CA PHE A 100 0.19 -9.83 -6.49
C PHE A 100 0.69 -10.32 -5.13
N PHE A 101 0.06 -9.82 -4.09
CA PHE A 101 0.32 -10.22 -2.71
C PHE A 101 -0.88 -9.93 -1.80
N PRO A 102 -1.05 -10.62 -0.63
CA PRO A 102 -0.41 -11.90 -0.30
C PRO A 102 -0.77 -13.02 -1.29
N TYR A 103 0.05 -14.07 -1.38
CA TYR A 103 -0.19 -15.16 -2.34
C TYR A 103 -1.49 -15.93 -2.06
N GLU A 104 -1.70 -16.34 -0.81
CA GLU A 104 -2.85 -17.17 -0.45
C GLU A 104 -4.18 -16.45 -0.58
N ASN A 105 -4.21 -15.17 -0.23
CA ASN A 105 -5.39 -14.31 -0.36
C ASN A 105 -5.00 -13.01 -1.06
N PRO A 106 -4.96 -12.98 -2.39
CA PRO A 106 -4.50 -11.82 -3.13
C PRO A 106 -5.39 -10.59 -2.91
N GLN A 107 -4.83 -9.55 -2.30
CA GLN A 107 -5.52 -8.29 -2.05
C GLN A 107 -5.06 -7.18 -2.99
N TYR A 108 -3.80 -7.25 -3.41
CA TYR A 108 -3.20 -6.25 -4.26
C TYR A 108 -2.51 -6.87 -5.46
N SER A 109 -2.80 -6.40 -6.65
CA SER A 109 -2.00 -6.64 -7.84
C SER A 109 -1.16 -5.39 -8.14
N CYS A 110 0.07 -5.60 -8.58
CA CYS A 110 1.01 -4.51 -8.79
C CYS A 110 1.90 -4.75 -9.99
N MET A 111 2.45 -3.67 -10.52
CA MET A 111 3.48 -3.69 -11.54
C MET A 111 4.47 -2.54 -11.27
N ALA A 112 5.75 -2.83 -11.35
CA ALA A 112 6.81 -1.84 -11.37
C ALA A 112 7.60 -1.95 -12.67
N LEU A 113 7.92 -0.81 -13.28
CA LEU A 113 8.76 -0.71 -14.46
C LEU A 113 9.90 0.27 -14.17
N VAL A 114 11.13 -0.18 -14.38
CA VAL A 114 12.34 0.62 -14.18
C VAL A 114 13.15 0.63 -15.47
N LEU A 115 13.52 1.81 -15.95
CA LEU A 115 14.45 2.00 -17.05
C LEU A 115 15.85 2.19 -16.47
N ALA A 116 16.79 1.33 -16.82
CA ALA A 116 18.17 1.42 -16.35
C ALA A 116 19.15 0.86 -17.38
N GLY A 117 20.42 1.19 -17.22
CA GLY A 117 21.48 0.65 -18.04
C GLY A 117 21.66 -0.86 -17.92
N GLY A 118 22.45 -1.45 -18.80
CA GLY A 118 22.80 -2.87 -18.76
C GLY A 118 23.50 -3.27 -17.45
N GLY A 119 23.54 -4.59 -17.18
CA GLY A 119 24.16 -5.11 -15.95
C GLY A 119 23.21 -5.23 -14.74
N ASN A 120 22.02 -4.66 -14.80
CA ASN A 120 20.98 -4.82 -13.78
C ASN A 120 20.08 -6.04 -14.07
N SER A 121 19.20 -6.36 -13.12
CA SER A 121 18.16 -7.40 -13.29
C SER A 121 16.82 -6.93 -12.75
N ALA A 122 15.73 -7.45 -13.31
CA ALA A 122 14.37 -7.05 -12.89
C ALA A 122 14.09 -7.43 -11.43
N ASN A 123 14.65 -8.53 -10.89
CA ASN A 123 14.44 -8.91 -9.50
C ASN A 123 15.17 -7.98 -8.51
N ARG A 124 16.27 -7.34 -8.93
CA ARG A 124 17.04 -6.37 -8.12
C ARG A 124 16.63 -4.91 -8.32
N THR A 125 15.82 -4.62 -9.33
CA THR A 125 15.30 -3.27 -9.63
C THR A 125 13.80 -3.21 -9.37
N SER A 126 12.97 -3.45 -10.37
CA SER A 126 11.52 -3.40 -10.26
C SER A 126 10.94 -4.37 -9.23
N GLY A 127 11.54 -5.56 -9.06
CA GLY A 127 11.15 -6.51 -8.03
C GLY A 127 11.34 -5.96 -6.62
N GLN A 128 12.45 -5.23 -6.37
CA GLN A 128 12.69 -4.61 -5.06
C GLN A 128 11.72 -3.49 -4.76
N VAL A 129 11.26 -2.73 -5.77
CA VAL A 129 10.21 -1.73 -5.58
C VAL A 129 8.93 -2.38 -5.05
N VAL A 130 8.50 -3.48 -5.68
CA VAL A 130 7.31 -4.22 -5.26
C VAL A 130 7.50 -4.86 -3.88
N LYS A 131 8.64 -5.48 -3.62
CA LYS A 131 8.98 -6.05 -2.31
C LYS A 131 8.88 -4.99 -1.21
N ASN A 132 9.54 -3.84 -1.39
CA ASN A 132 9.56 -2.78 -0.40
C ASN A 132 8.15 -2.20 -0.17
N MET A 133 7.33 -2.11 -1.22
CA MET A 133 5.94 -1.69 -1.11
C MET A 133 5.12 -2.70 -0.29
N ALA A 134 5.21 -3.99 -0.60
CA ALA A 134 4.49 -5.05 0.11
C ALA A 134 4.86 -5.09 1.60
N ILE A 135 6.16 -5.02 1.92
CA ILE A 135 6.66 -4.95 3.31
C ILE A 135 6.11 -3.72 4.03
N LYS A 136 6.11 -2.56 3.36
CA LYS A 136 5.60 -1.32 3.94
C LYS A 136 4.09 -1.38 4.19
N MET A 137 3.33 -2.04 3.33
CA MET A 137 1.90 -2.27 3.52
C MET A 137 1.65 -3.24 4.66
N TYR A 138 2.44 -4.32 4.75
CA TYR A 138 2.40 -5.26 5.87
C TYR A 138 2.66 -4.56 7.21
N SER A 139 3.75 -3.79 7.31
CA SER A 139 4.11 -3.08 8.54
C SER A 139 3.09 -2.01 8.96
N ARG A 140 2.22 -1.58 8.06
CA ARG A 140 1.10 -0.66 8.33
C ARG A 140 -0.22 -1.37 8.65
N GLY A 141 -0.23 -2.70 8.72
CA GLY A 141 -1.44 -3.48 8.93
C GLY A 141 -2.46 -3.38 7.79
N MET A 142 -2.00 -3.08 6.56
CA MET A 142 -2.88 -2.95 5.39
C MET A 142 -3.16 -4.30 4.71
N LEU A 143 -2.46 -5.35 5.11
CA LEU A 143 -2.67 -6.70 4.60
C LEU A 143 -3.41 -7.50 5.67
N ASN A 144 -4.62 -7.94 5.38
CA ASN A 144 -5.37 -8.80 6.27
C ASN A 144 -4.70 -10.19 6.28
N ASN A 145 -4.48 -10.74 7.46
CA ASN A 145 -4.01 -12.11 7.58
C ASN A 145 -5.11 -13.08 7.11
N ALA A 146 -4.72 -14.22 6.57
CA ALA A 146 -5.66 -15.24 6.07
C ALA A 146 -6.71 -15.67 7.13
N SER A 147 -6.35 -15.63 8.42
CA SER A 147 -7.25 -15.90 9.55
C SER A 147 -8.40 -14.90 9.67
N ASP A 148 -8.17 -13.61 9.37
CA ASP A 148 -9.19 -12.58 9.47
C ASP A 148 -10.21 -12.70 8.32
N TYR A 149 -9.73 -13.12 7.14
CA TYR A 149 -10.59 -13.34 5.96
C TYR A 149 -11.49 -14.55 6.07
N ALA A 150 -11.05 -15.62 6.73
CA ALA A 150 -11.87 -16.80 7.00
C ALA A 150 -13.04 -16.47 7.94
N MET A 151 -12.84 -15.56 8.90
CA MET A 151 -13.91 -15.06 9.79
C MET A 151 -14.90 -14.13 9.06
N GLU A 152 -14.44 -13.26 8.16
CA GLU A 152 -15.34 -12.40 7.36
C GLU A 152 -16.23 -13.20 6.40
N LYS A 153 -15.68 -14.26 5.77
CA LYS A 153 -16.47 -15.13 4.87
C LYS A 153 -17.57 -15.91 5.57
N SER A 154 -17.43 -16.19 6.87
CA SER A 154 -18.45 -16.89 7.65
C SER A 154 -19.59 -15.97 8.15
N GLN A 155 -19.44 -14.65 8.05
CA GLN A 155 -20.40 -13.66 8.57
C GLN A 155 -20.99 -12.72 7.50
N SER A 156 -20.82 -12.98 6.20
CA SER A 156 -21.32 -12.11 5.15
C SER A 156 -22.83 -12.22 4.95
N LYS A 157 -23.58 -11.52 5.82
CA LYS A 157 -24.76 -10.78 5.40
C LYS A 157 -24.33 -9.39 4.94
N PRO A 158 -24.91 -8.79 3.88
CA PRO A 158 -24.51 -7.48 3.41
C PRO A 158 -24.92 -6.43 4.43
N VAL A 159 -24.01 -6.02 5.29
CA VAL A 159 -24.19 -4.84 6.12
C VAL A 159 -23.45 -3.70 5.43
N ILE A 160 -24.23 -2.79 4.86
CA ILE A 160 -23.76 -1.47 4.49
C ILE A 160 -23.43 -0.76 5.81
N ALA A 161 -22.19 -0.84 6.25
CA ALA A 161 -21.70 -0.08 7.38
C ALA A 161 -20.67 0.90 6.90
N ALA A 162 -20.93 2.19 7.10
CA ALA A 162 -19.92 3.22 7.04
C ALA A 162 -18.78 2.82 7.96
N SER A 163 -17.64 2.44 7.38
CA SER A 163 -16.47 2.04 8.16
C SER A 163 -15.79 3.29 8.69
N SER A 164 -16.10 3.63 9.92
CA SER A 164 -15.14 4.31 10.76
C SER A 164 -13.90 3.40 10.85
N PHE A 165 -12.77 3.84 10.32
CA PHE A 165 -11.49 3.18 10.52
C PHE A 165 -11.09 3.34 12.00
N ASP A 166 -11.60 2.48 12.85
CA ASP A 166 -11.16 2.36 14.23
C ASP A 166 -10.33 1.09 14.37
N ASN A 167 -9.05 1.21 14.08
CA ASN A 167 -8.06 0.16 14.24
C ASN A 167 -7.18 0.43 15.48
N SER A 168 -7.81 0.78 16.61
CA SER A 168 -7.10 1.20 17.82
C SER A 168 -6.68 0.07 18.78
N ASN A 169 -6.91 -1.24 18.48
CA ASN A 169 -6.72 -2.27 19.51
C ASN A 169 -6.00 -3.57 19.10
N ARG A 170 -5.08 -3.57 18.11
CA ARG A 170 -4.34 -4.80 17.77
C ARG A 170 -2.83 -4.65 17.64
N ILE A 171 -2.18 -3.87 18.53
CA ILE A 171 -0.74 -3.98 18.77
C ILE A 171 -0.51 -4.10 20.29
N ALA A 172 -1.07 -5.14 20.88
CA ALA A 172 -0.75 -5.56 22.24
C ALA A 172 -0.13 -6.96 22.18
N GLY A 173 1.13 -7.07 21.82
CA GLY A 173 1.81 -8.36 21.72
C GLY A 173 3.31 -8.31 21.54
N ILE A 174 3.93 -7.14 21.60
CA ILE A 174 5.40 -7.03 21.63
C ILE A 174 5.77 -6.24 22.87
N THR A 175 6.35 -6.92 23.82
CA THR A 175 6.88 -6.42 25.07
C THR A 175 7.75 -5.18 24.87
N GLY A 176 7.37 -4.06 25.51
CA GLY A 176 8.18 -2.85 25.58
C GLY A 176 7.75 -1.66 24.74
N SER A 177 6.59 -1.68 24.09
CA SER A 177 6.13 -0.58 23.25
C SER A 177 5.34 0.46 24.05
N ARG A 178 5.83 1.70 24.09
CA ARG A 178 5.05 2.88 24.43
C ARG A 178 3.87 2.94 23.43
N SER A 179 2.64 2.98 23.93
CA SER A 179 1.44 3.09 23.11
C SER A 179 1.51 4.38 22.27
N VAL A 180 1.62 4.25 20.95
CA VAL A 180 1.55 5.37 20.02
C VAL A 180 0.12 5.91 20.04
N ARG A 181 -0.06 7.17 20.43
CA ARG A 181 -1.36 7.82 20.47
C ARG A 181 -1.78 8.26 19.07
N ARG A 182 -3.03 7.97 18.70
CA ARG A 182 -3.64 8.51 17.49
C ARG A 182 -4.25 9.88 17.80
N LEU A 183 -3.85 10.90 17.04
CA LEU A 183 -4.38 12.25 17.19
C LEU A 183 -5.81 12.30 16.61
N LYS A 184 -6.81 12.61 17.46
CA LYS A 184 -8.18 12.86 17.01
C LYS A 184 -8.37 14.36 16.74
N ALA A 185 -9.27 14.70 15.83
CA ALA A 185 -9.57 16.11 15.53
C ALA A 185 -9.99 16.90 16.78
N ASN A 186 -10.66 16.24 17.72
CA ASN A 186 -11.11 16.82 18.99
C ASN A 186 -9.97 17.00 20.03
N ASP A 187 -8.83 16.34 19.84
CA ASP A 187 -7.66 16.48 20.74
C ASP A 187 -6.88 17.78 20.44
N VAL A 188 -7.24 18.46 19.36
CA VAL A 188 -6.56 19.67 18.90
C VAL A 188 -7.58 20.79 18.80
N SER A 189 -7.66 21.60 19.86
CA SER A 189 -8.50 22.81 19.85
C SER A 189 -8.13 23.74 18.70
N ASP A 190 -9.13 24.27 18.01
CA ASP A 190 -8.94 25.16 16.85
C ASP A 190 -8.57 26.59 17.27
N THR A 191 -7.52 26.71 18.08
CA THR A 191 -7.04 27.98 18.64
C THR A 191 -6.11 28.75 17.70
N GLY A 192 -5.87 28.25 16.48
CA GLY A 192 -4.89 28.83 15.56
C GLY A 192 -3.43 28.70 16.04
N LYS A 193 -3.19 27.94 17.11
CA LYS A 193 -1.86 27.71 17.71
C LYS A 193 -1.35 26.30 17.44
N MET A 194 -0.04 26.14 17.54
CA MET A 194 0.64 24.86 17.34
C MET A 194 0.32 23.88 18.47
N PRO A 195 -0.29 22.72 18.18
CA PRO A 195 -0.54 21.69 19.18
C PRO A 195 0.72 20.89 19.54
N ASN A 196 0.69 20.16 20.65
CA ASN A 196 1.70 19.18 20.95
C ASN A 196 1.45 17.89 20.15
N LEU A 197 2.34 17.59 19.20
CA LEU A 197 2.25 16.41 18.34
C LEU A 197 3.18 15.28 18.78
N ILE A 198 3.97 15.46 19.85
CA ILE A 198 4.93 14.47 20.30
C ILE A 198 4.19 13.23 20.87
N GLY A 199 4.62 12.04 20.44
CA GLY A 199 4.03 10.76 20.83
C GLY A 199 2.85 10.31 19.97
N TYR A 200 2.41 11.12 19.02
CA TYR A 200 1.34 10.74 18.08
C TYR A 200 1.89 10.08 16.81
N ASP A 201 1.03 9.32 16.13
CA ASP A 201 1.36 8.75 14.83
C ASP A 201 1.52 9.84 13.76
N ALA A 202 2.48 9.63 12.85
CA ALA A 202 2.83 10.60 11.84
C ALA A 202 1.68 10.91 10.88
N ALA A 203 0.87 9.91 10.51
CA ALA A 203 -0.21 10.08 9.53
C ALA A 203 -1.32 11.01 10.05
N SER A 204 -1.73 10.82 11.31
CA SER A 204 -2.71 11.71 11.96
C SER A 204 -2.17 13.13 12.13
N ALA A 205 -0.91 13.26 12.55
CA ALA A 205 -0.27 14.57 12.73
C ALA A 205 -0.18 15.34 11.41
N ILE A 206 0.25 14.70 10.33
CA ILE A 206 0.33 15.31 8.99
C ILE A 206 -1.06 15.78 8.55
N ARG A 207 -2.05 14.89 8.57
CA ARG A 207 -3.41 15.19 8.10
C ARG A 207 -4.00 16.40 8.81
N ILE A 208 -3.89 16.47 10.15
CA ILE A 208 -4.46 17.56 10.93
C ILE A 208 -3.76 18.89 10.64
N MET A 209 -2.44 18.87 10.46
CA MET A 209 -1.68 20.08 10.18
C MET A 209 -1.87 20.57 8.74
N GLU A 210 -1.96 19.67 7.77
CA GLU A 210 -2.25 20.02 6.37
C GLU A 210 -3.66 20.57 6.20
N GLN A 211 -4.67 20.05 6.91
CA GLN A 211 -6.02 20.62 6.95
C GLN A 211 -6.03 22.07 7.45
N ARG A 212 -5.06 22.48 8.28
CA ARG A 212 -4.86 23.86 8.74
C ARG A 212 -4.00 24.70 7.80
N GLY A 213 -3.64 24.17 6.64
CA GLY A 213 -2.82 24.85 5.64
C GLY A 213 -1.34 24.93 6.02
N ILE A 214 -0.84 24.05 6.86
CA ILE A 214 0.58 23.94 7.24
C ILE A 214 1.25 22.90 6.36
N ASN A 215 2.38 23.25 5.75
CA ASN A 215 3.19 22.31 4.96
C ASN A 215 4.01 21.42 5.90
N VAL A 216 3.78 20.10 5.88
CA VAL A 216 4.48 19.18 6.79
C VAL A 216 5.61 18.46 6.06
N ARG A 217 6.81 18.51 6.64
CA ARG A 217 7.96 17.69 6.24
C ARG A 217 8.28 16.70 7.34
N ILE A 218 8.58 15.46 6.97
CA ILE A 218 8.91 14.40 7.91
C ILE A 218 10.35 13.91 7.69
N SER A 219 11.00 13.51 8.78
CA SER A 219 12.31 12.86 8.79
C SER A 219 12.29 11.69 9.76
N GLY A 220 12.67 10.49 9.31
CA GLY A 220 12.62 9.25 10.08
C GLY A 220 11.34 8.44 9.87
N THR A 221 11.11 7.44 10.72
CA THR A 221 9.96 6.51 10.70
C THR A 221 9.45 6.28 12.12
N GLY A 222 8.13 6.01 12.23
CA GLY A 222 7.48 5.71 13.52
C GLY A 222 6.58 6.83 14.02
N TYR A 223 6.70 7.19 15.29
CA TYR A 223 5.91 8.24 15.94
C TYR A 223 6.67 9.56 16.04
N VAL A 224 5.94 10.68 16.19
CA VAL A 224 6.54 12.01 16.33
C VAL A 224 7.34 12.10 17.63
N CYS A 225 8.65 12.28 17.53
CA CYS A 225 9.53 12.46 18.66
C CYS A 225 9.95 13.92 18.86
N SER A 226 9.89 14.75 17.81
CA SER A 226 10.08 16.21 17.93
C SER A 226 9.37 16.96 16.81
N GLN A 227 9.05 18.24 17.07
CA GLN A 227 8.43 19.17 16.15
C GLN A 227 9.23 20.47 16.10
N SER A 228 9.37 21.07 14.91
CA SER A 228 10.18 22.28 14.71
C SER A 228 9.51 23.57 15.18
N ILE A 229 8.19 23.59 15.28
CA ILE A 229 7.43 24.72 15.79
C ILE A 229 7.05 24.43 17.23
N PRO A 230 7.38 25.28 18.20
CA PRO A 230 7.02 25.09 19.60
C PRO A 230 5.50 25.07 19.80
N VAL A 231 5.05 24.32 20.81
CA VAL A 231 3.65 24.28 21.24
C VAL A 231 3.18 25.71 21.57
N ASP A 232 1.89 25.99 21.33
CA ASP A 232 1.23 27.29 21.54
C ASP A 232 1.73 28.46 20.67
N THR A 233 2.65 28.22 19.73
CA THR A 233 3.06 29.23 18.75
C THR A 233 1.93 29.48 17.75
N PRO A 234 1.59 30.75 17.43
CA PRO A 234 0.59 31.07 16.42
C PRO A 234 1.00 30.49 15.04
N LEU A 235 0.07 29.78 14.40
CA LEU A 235 0.28 29.17 13.09
C LEU A 235 -0.08 30.14 11.97
N ARG A 236 0.69 30.13 10.88
CA ARG A 236 0.40 30.88 9.65
C ARG A 236 0.22 29.92 8.49
N ARG A 237 -0.83 30.10 7.68
CA ARG A 237 -1.03 29.30 6.46
C ARG A 237 0.21 29.33 5.57
N GLY A 238 0.59 28.18 5.01
CA GLY A 238 1.79 28.03 4.20
C GLY A 238 3.10 27.86 4.97
N GLN A 239 3.08 27.96 6.32
CA GLN A 239 4.26 27.73 7.16
C GLN A 239 4.70 26.26 7.07
N THR A 240 6.01 26.01 7.12
CA THR A 240 6.57 24.65 7.09
C THR A 240 6.83 24.15 8.50
N LEU A 241 6.24 22.99 8.82
CA LEU A 241 6.46 22.23 10.05
C LEU A 241 7.34 21.02 9.73
N VAL A 242 8.45 20.84 10.43
CA VAL A 242 9.27 19.63 10.33
C VAL A 242 9.00 18.74 11.54
N LEU A 243 8.59 17.50 11.27
CA LEU A 243 8.39 16.47 12.28
C LEU A 243 9.52 15.43 12.18
N ARG A 244 10.19 15.16 13.28
CA ARG A 244 11.11 14.03 13.37
C ARG A 244 10.37 12.84 13.96
N LEU A 245 10.58 11.67 13.35
CA LEU A 245 9.95 10.42 13.73
C LEU A 245 10.99 9.47 14.30
N LYS A 246 10.55 8.63 15.24
CA LYS A 246 11.36 7.55 15.84
C LYS A 246 10.47 6.33 16.06
N ILE A 247 11.05 5.13 15.88
CA ILE A 247 10.45 3.83 16.23
C ILE A 247 10.53 3.59 17.73
#